data_c2d7c98e36250467227435c60e837b79
#
_entry.id   c2d7c98e36250467227435c60e837b79
#
_cell.length_a   1.000
_cell.length_b   1.000
_cell.length_c   1.000
_cell.angle_alpha   90.00
_cell.angle_beta   90.00
_cell.angle_gamma   90.00
#
_symmetry.space_group_name_H-M   'P 1'
#
loop_
_entity.id
_entity.type
_entity.pdbx_description
1 polymer ?
#
loop_
_entity_poly.entity_id
_entity_poly.type
_entity_poly.pdbx_seq_one_letter_code
_entity_poly.pdbx_strand_id
1 'polypeptide(L)'
;LLGRIHSREQVFKSFDILRKAGFENVNLDLMFAIPTQTMEIWRDTLREAMAMGSEHLSSYEVIYEDDTPLFHQLQAGEFSVDENLACEMFDELIATATRAGFQQYEIANFARVESLNRCMVTSETDSTIQRFNDSTILPPFSCKHNVNYWRGGNFYGLGPSATGYVRGARTKNWANTQLYCEQLEKGKRAIESSEELPPLRRAGEIAA
;
A
#
# COMPACT_ATOMS: atom_id res chain seq x y z
N LEU A 1 5.33 -10.83 17.23
CA LEU A 1 4.58 -11.68 16.32
C LEU A 1 5.12 -11.60 14.88
N LEU A 2 5.18 -10.42 14.26
CA LEU A 2 5.57 -10.26 12.85
C LEU A 2 7.08 -10.28 12.58
N GLY A 3 7.93 -10.56 13.57
CA GLY A 3 9.39 -10.62 13.40
C GLY A 3 10.02 -9.30 12.93
N ARG A 4 9.38 -8.16 13.15
CA ARG A 4 9.92 -6.85 12.76
C ARG A 4 11.14 -6.50 13.59
N ILE A 5 12.22 -6.09 12.92
CA ILE A 5 13.51 -5.77 13.56
C ILE A 5 13.60 -4.32 14.07
N HIS A 6 12.70 -3.45 13.62
CA HIS A 6 12.67 -2.05 14.03
C HIS A 6 11.75 -1.83 15.23
N SER A 7 12.09 -0.88 16.07
CA SER A 7 11.26 -0.41 17.18
C SER A 7 10.40 0.81 16.76
N ARG A 8 9.41 1.12 17.59
CA ARG A 8 8.57 2.32 17.41
C ARG A 8 9.42 3.60 17.35
N GLU A 9 10.42 3.73 18.24
CA GLU A 9 11.31 4.90 18.28
C GLU A 9 12.12 5.02 16.98
N GLN A 10 12.51 3.91 16.38
CA GLN A 10 13.23 3.91 15.10
C GLN A 10 12.33 4.39 13.95
N VAL A 11 11.02 4.11 13.98
CA VAL A 11 10.08 4.64 12.99
C VAL A 11 10.04 6.17 13.04
N PHE A 12 9.84 6.76 14.23
CA PHE A 12 9.85 8.22 14.40
C PHE A 12 11.17 8.84 13.97
N LYS A 13 12.30 8.25 14.39
CA LYS A 13 13.63 8.72 13.99
C LYS A 13 13.83 8.67 12.47
N SER A 14 13.39 7.59 11.83
CA SER A 14 13.48 7.46 10.37
C SER A 14 12.64 8.51 9.65
N PHE A 15 11.45 8.78 10.13
CA PHE A 15 10.57 9.82 9.59
C PHE A 15 11.22 11.21 9.71
N ASP A 16 11.79 11.53 10.87
CA ASP A 16 12.53 12.80 11.08
C ASP A 16 13.74 12.95 10.16
N ILE A 17 14.46 11.85 9.91
CA ILE A 17 15.60 11.84 8.97
C ILE A 17 15.12 12.15 7.56
N LEU A 18 14.03 11.52 7.12
CA LEU A 18 13.45 11.79 5.80
C LEU A 18 13.02 13.25 5.65
N ARG A 19 12.35 13.81 6.67
CA ARG A 19 11.96 15.23 6.66
C ARG A 19 13.16 16.17 6.60
N LYS A 20 14.21 15.91 7.39
CA LYS A 20 15.46 16.68 7.35
C LYS A 20 16.20 16.57 6.03
N ALA A 21 16.05 15.45 5.33
CA ALA A 21 16.60 15.24 3.99
C ALA A 21 15.78 15.90 2.87
N GLY A 22 14.63 16.55 3.20
CA GLY A 22 13.81 17.30 2.26
C GLY A 22 12.74 16.46 1.54
N PHE A 23 12.40 15.27 2.03
CA PHE A 23 11.29 14.51 1.48
C PHE A 23 9.95 15.12 1.93
N GLU A 24 9.17 15.60 0.98
CA GLU A 24 7.87 16.25 1.21
C GLU A 24 6.69 15.27 1.10
N ASN A 25 6.85 14.15 0.41
CA ASN A 25 5.85 13.09 0.30
C ASN A 25 6.42 11.79 0.89
N VAL A 26 5.99 11.46 2.11
CA VAL A 26 6.43 10.27 2.85
C VAL A 26 5.23 9.38 3.12
N ASN A 27 5.39 8.10 2.80
CA ASN A 27 4.39 7.08 3.10
C ASN A 27 4.66 6.41 4.45
N LEU A 28 3.59 6.10 5.18
CA LEU A 28 3.61 5.21 6.33
C LEU A 28 2.84 3.94 5.99
N ASP A 29 3.50 2.79 6.16
CA ASP A 29 2.86 1.48 6.04
C ASP A 29 2.33 1.05 7.42
N LEU A 30 1.05 0.72 7.48
CA LEU A 30 0.37 0.21 8.65
C LEU A 30 -0.15 -1.20 8.37
N MET A 31 -0.27 -2.00 9.42
CA MET A 31 -0.92 -3.31 9.35
C MET A 31 -1.98 -3.41 10.44
N PHE A 32 -3.13 -3.99 10.09
CA PHE A 32 -4.22 -4.26 11.02
C PHE A 32 -4.66 -5.72 10.97
N ALA A 33 -5.57 -6.10 11.86
CA ALA A 33 -6.02 -7.48 12.06
C ALA A 33 -4.87 -8.45 12.41
N ILE A 34 -3.81 -7.94 13.05
CA ILE A 34 -2.71 -8.76 13.54
C ILE A 34 -3.23 -9.63 14.71
N PRO A 35 -2.85 -10.91 14.80
CA PRO A 35 -3.26 -11.76 15.92
C PRO A 35 -3.08 -11.06 17.28
N THR A 36 -4.08 -11.09 18.12
CA THR A 36 -4.15 -10.42 19.44
C THR A 36 -4.23 -8.88 19.41
N GLN A 37 -4.25 -8.25 18.24
CA GLN A 37 -4.48 -6.80 18.15
C GLN A 37 -5.92 -6.48 18.55
N THR A 38 -6.09 -5.56 19.48
CA THR A 38 -7.40 -5.06 19.88
C THR A 38 -7.74 -3.77 19.15
N MET A 39 -9.03 -3.42 19.11
CA MET A 39 -9.48 -2.13 18.56
C MET A 39 -8.83 -0.93 19.28
N GLU A 40 -8.54 -1.04 20.56
CA GLU A 40 -7.86 0.01 21.33
C GLU A 40 -6.43 0.22 20.83
N ILE A 41 -5.65 -0.87 20.68
CA ILE A 41 -4.29 -0.83 20.13
C ILE A 41 -4.31 -0.24 18.71
N TRP A 42 -5.32 -0.60 17.91
CA TRP A 42 -5.44 -0.07 16.55
C TRP A 42 -5.72 1.44 16.54
N ARG A 43 -6.65 1.91 17.37
CA ARG A 43 -6.94 3.35 17.51
C ARG A 43 -5.73 4.16 17.96
N ASP A 44 -4.94 3.62 18.87
CA ASP A 44 -3.70 4.25 19.33
C ASP A 44 -2.68 4.33 18.20
N THR A 45 -2.52 3.25 17.43
CA THR A 45 -1.66 3.21 16.25
C THR A 45 -2.07 4.27 15.22
N LEU A 46 -3.36 4.35 14.91
CA LEU A 46 -3.89 5.36 13.98
C LEU A 46 -3.65 6.79 14.48
N ARG A 47 -3.88 7.03 15.78
CA ARG A 47 -3.65 8.35 16.38
C ARG A 47 -2.19 8.78 16.23
N GLU A 48 -1.25 7.88 16.50
CA GLU A 48 0.18 8.14 16.34
C GLU A 48 0.56 8.36 14.87
N ALA A 49 0.08 7.52 13.97
CA ALA A 49 0.34 7.67 12.54
C ALA A 49 -0.16 9.01 12.00
N MET A 50 -1.37 9.44 12.37
CA MET A 50 -1.90 10.75 11.97
C MET A 50 -1.08 11.90 12.54
N ALA A 51 -0.59 11.77 13.79
CA ALA A 51 0.23 12.79 14.45
C ALA A 51 1.61 12.97 13.79
N MET A 52 2.14 11.96 13.10
CA MET A 52 3.41 12.07 12.37
C MET A 52 3.32 13.03 11.17
N GLY A 53 2.14 13.27 10.63
CA GLY A 53 1.95 14.25 9.57
C GLY A 53 2.50 13.79 8.21
N SER A 54 2.39 12.48 7.89
CA SER A 54 2.69 11.96 6.54
C SER A 54 1.68 12.46 5.51
N GLU A 55 2.06 12.42 4.24
CA GLU A 55 1.18 12.78 3.12
C GLU A 55 0.47 11.56 2.54
N HIS A 56 0.98 10.37 2.83
CA HIS A 56 0.46 9.12 2.31
C HIS A 56 0.42 8.03 3.38
N LEU A 57 -0.58 7.17 3.30
CA LEU A 57 -0.71 5.98 4.14
C LEU A 57 -1.01 4.78 3.24
N SER A 58 -0.36 3.67 3.52
CA SER A 58 -0.74 2.36 3.01
C SER A 58 -1.10 1.48 4.21
N SER A 59 -2.29 0.91 4.23
CA SER A 59 -2.73 0.10 5.37
C SER A 59 -3.25 -1.23 4.88
N TYR A 60 -2.63 -2.30 5.36
CA TYR A 60 -2.88 -3.65 4.90
C TYR A 60 -3.44 -4.51 6.04
N GLU A 61 -4.47 -5.28 5.73
CA GLU A 61 -4.84 -6.41 6.56
C GLU A 61 -3.71 -7.45 6.54
N VAL A 62 -3.48 -8.12 7.66
CA VAL A 62 -2.50 -9.21 7.70
C VAL A 62 -2.96 -10.37 6.83
N ILE A 63 -2.09 -10.83 5.92
CA ILE A 63 -2.32 -12.00 5.08
C ILE A 63 -1.47 -13.16 5.60
N TYR A 64 -2.07 -14.33 5.66
CA TYR A 64 -1.43 -15.55 6.15
C TYR A 64 -0.93 -16.36 4.96
N GLU A 65 0.23 -16.00 4.45
CA GLU A 65 0.88 -16.67 3.31
C GLU A 65 1.38 -18.07 3.71
N ASP A 66 1.15 -19.04 2.83
CA ASP A 66 1.67 -20.40 2.98
C ASP A 66 3.19 -20.37 3.28
N ASP A 67 3.67 -21.37 4.00
CA ASP A 67 5.09 -21.51 4.39
C ASP A 67 5.65 -20.39 5.31
N THR A 68 4.80 -19.53 5.87
CA THR A 68 5.23 -18.56 6.89
C THR A 68 5.01 -19.08 8.31
N PRO A 69 5.85 -18.66 9.30
CA PRO A 69 5.64 -19.03 10.70
C PRO A 69 4.24 -18.64 11.20
N LEU A 70 3.71 -17.50 10.77
CA LEU A 70 2.40 -17.02 11.18
C LEU A 70 1.26 -17.91 10.64
N PHE A 71 1.40 -18.38 9.40
CA PHE A 71 0.46 -19.34 8.82
C PHE A 71 0.47 -20.68 9.59
N HIS A 72 1.65 -21.21 9.93
CA HIS A 72 1.76 -22.43 10.72
C HIS A 72 1.14 -22.31 12.11
N GLN A 73 1.28 -21.15 12.76
CA GLN A 73 0.64 -20.86 14.04
C GLN A 73 -0.90 -20.84 13.94
N LEU A 74 -1.43 -20.23 12.86
CA LEU A 74 -2.86 -20.26 12.56
C LEU A 74 -3.35 -21.70 12.35
N GLN A 75 -2.65 -22.51 11.56
CA GLN A 75 -2.97 -23.92 11.32
C GLN A 75 -2.88 -24.76 12.61
N ALA A 76 -1.97 -24.44 13.51
CA ALA A 76 -1.85 -25.06 14.82
C ALA A 76 -2.94 -24.63 15.82
N GLY A 77 -3.78 -23.66 15.46
CA GLY A 77 -4.85 -23.15 16.33
C GLY A 77 -4.34 -22.29 17.49
N GLU A 78 -3.14 -21.71 17.38
CA GLU A 78 -2.57 -20.81 18.41
C GLU A 78 -3.36 -19.50 18.52
N PHE A 79 -4.05 -19.11 17.46
CA PHE A 79 -5.01 -18.01 17.41
C PHE A 79 -6.05 -18.29 16.32
N SER A 80 -7.11 -17.48 16.30
CA SER A 80 -8.13 -17.47 15.25
C SER A 80 -8.21 -16.10 14.58
N VAL A 81 -8.64 -16.09 13.32
CA VAL A 81 -8.95 -14.85 12.60
C VAL A 81 -10.35 -14.39 12.99
N ASP A 82 -10.49 -13.12 13.30
CA ASP A 82 -11.78 -12.45 13.55
C ASP A 82 -12.06 -11.48 12.41
N GLU A 83 -12.79 -11.95 11.41
CA GLU A 83 -13.14 -11.15 10.23
C GLU A 83 -14.02 -9.95 10.59
N ASN A 84 -14.87 -10.05 11.60
CA ASN A 84 -15.71 -8.93 12.03
C ASN A 84 -14.83 -7.81 12.63
N LEU A 85 -13.90 -8.17 13.50
CA LEU A 85 -12.94 -7.22 14.05
C LEU A 85 -12.06 -6.60 12.96
N ALA A 86 -11.65 -7.37 11.96
CA ALA A 86 -10.89 -6.85 10.81
C ALA A 86 -11.71 -5.80 10.03
N CYS A 87 -12.99 -6.07 9.76
CA CYS A 87 -13.90 -5.10 9.12
C CYS A 87 -14.06 -3.84 9.98
N GLU A 88 -14.28 -3.98 11.30
CA GLU A 88 -14.39 -2.83 12.21
C GLU A 88 -13.08 -2.00 12.24
N MET A 89 -11.92 -2.64 12.21
CA MET A 89 -10.63 -1.96 12.13
C MET A 89 -10.46 -1.20 10.82
N PHE A 90 -10.93 -1.76 9.70
CA PHE A 90 -10.90 -1.08 8.41
C PHE A 90 -11.84 0.13 8.37
N ASP A 91 -13.04 0.02 8.91
CA ASP A 91 -13.98 1.14 9.04
C ASP A 91 -13.41 2.27 9.90
N GLU A 92 -12.77 1.94 11.05
CA GLU A 92 -12.10 2.91 11.91
C GLU A 92 -10.93 3.60 11.18
N LEU A 93 -10.17 2.86 10.36
CA LEU A 93 -9.12 3.43 9.52
C LEU A 93 -9.69 4.48 8.56
N ILE A 94 -10.73 4.13 7.79
CA ILE A 94 -11.38 5.04 6.83
C ILE A 94 -11.87 6.31 7.56
N ALA A 95 -12.59 6.13 8.65
CA ALA A 95 -13.15 7.24 9.43
C ALA A 95 -12.04 8.16 9.98
N THR A 96 -10.97 7.57 10.52
CA THR A 96 -9.87 8.34 11.13
C THR A 96 -9.02 9.03 10.07
N ALA A 97 -8.68 8.37 8.98
CA ALA A 97 -7.94 8.95 7.86
C ALA A 97 -8.72 10.11 7.21
N THR A 98 -10.03 9.94 6.98
CA THR A 98 -10.90 11.00 6.44
C THR A 98 -10.93 12.23 7.35
N ARG A 99 -11.12 12.04 8.68
CA ARG A 99 -11.06 13.15 9.66
C ARG A 99 -9.70 13.86 9.67
N ALA A 100 -8.61 13.14 9.36
CA ALA A 100 -7.26 13.68 9.29
C ALA A 100 -6.92 14.31 7.92
N GLY A 101 -7.87 14.39 6.99
CA GLY A 101 -7.70 15.01 5.67
C GLY A 101 -7.06 14.11 4.62
N PHE A 102 -7.19 12.80 4.77
CA PHE A 102 -6.84 11.83 3.75
C PHE A 102 -8.06 11.41 2.94
N GLN A 103 -7.84 11.12 1.68
CA GLN A 103 -8.80 10.47 0.80
C GLN A 103 -8.28 9.07 0.44
N GLN A 104 -9.11 8.07 0.63
CA GLN A 104 -8.86 6.74 0.07
C GLN A 104 -8.99 6.82 -1.45
N TYR A 105 -8.01 6.33 -2.19
CA TYR A 105 -8.03 6.36 -3.66
C TYR A 105 -7.87 4.96 -4.29
N GLU A 106 -7.62 3.96 -3.46
CA GLU A 106 -7.78 2.54 -3.74
C GLU A 106 -7.91 1.77 -2.41
N ILE A 107 -7.97 0.44 -2.43
CA ILE A 107 -8.35 -0.38 -1.26
C ILE A 107 -7.44 -0.09 -0.05
N ALA A 108 -6.12 -0.10 -0.24
CA ALA A 108 -5.13 -0.03 0.84
C ALA A 108 -4.48 1.35 1.00
N ASN A 109 -4.67 2.26 0.03
CA ASN A 109 -3.90 3.49 -0.06
C ASN A 109 -4.75 4.76 0.13
N PHE A 110 -4.22 5.65 0.96
CA PHE A 110 -4.81 6.91 1.34
C PHE A 110 -3.79 8.03 1.12
N ALA A 111 -4.20 9.12 0.51
CA ALA A 111 -3.34 10.28 0.32
C ALA A 111 -4.02 11.54 0.83
N ARG A 112 -3.22 12.49 1.37
CA ARG A 112 -3.74 13.79 1.78
C ARG A 112 -4.32 14.53 0.59
N VAL A 113 -5.47 15.13 0.82
CA VAL A 113 -6.00 16.14 -0.06
C VAL A 113 -5.41 17.48 0.37
N GLU A 114 -4.82 18.22 -0.56
CA GLU A 114 -4.48 19.61 -0.27
C GLU A 114 -5.79 20.30 0.16
N SER A 115 -5.76 20.94 1.32
CA SER A 115 -6.90 21.75 1.76
C SER A 115 -7.10 22.89 0.78
N LEU A 116 -7.87 22.63 -0.26
CA LEU A 116 -8.59 23.68 -0.96
C LEU A 116 -9.53 24.28 0.08
N ASN A 117 -9.02 25.31 0.72
CA ASN A 117 -9.70 26.14 1.72
C ASN A 117 -9.96 25.51 3.08
N ARG A 118 -9.05 25.73 4.00
CA ARG A 118 -9.28 25.75 5.45
C ARG A 118 -10.47 26.65 5.88
N CYS A 119 -11.25 27.15 4.93
CA CYS A 119 -12.30 28.12 5.15
C CYS A 119 -13.73 27.58 4.97
N MET A 120 -13.94 26.28 4.71
CA MET A 120 -15.30 25.73 4.49
C MET A 120 -15.65 24.50 5.34
N VAL A 121 -15.08 24.35 6.51
CA VAL A 121 -15.61 23.39 7.51
C VAL A 121 -16.34 24.16 8.60
N THR A 122 -17.28 25.01 8.20
CA THR A 122 -18.29 25.58 9.08
C THR A 122 -19.58 25.79 8.31
N SER A 123 -20.24 24.71 7.93
CA SER A 123 -21.71 24.65 7.85
C SER A 123 -22.13 23.20 7.57
N GLU A 124 -22.90 22.69 8.48
CA GLU A 124 -23.68 21.46 8.40
C GLU A 124 -24.63 21.55 7.20
N THR A 125 -24.23 21.09 6.03
CA THR A 125 -25.16 20.66 4.99
C THR A 125 -24.51 19.66 4.06
N ASP A 126 -25.22 18.61 3.84
CA ASP A 126 -25.05 17.33 3.16
C ASP A 126 -24.42 17.31 1.74
N SER A 127 -23.95 18.43 1.23
CA SER A 127 -23.43 18.55 -0.13
C SER A 127 -21.91 18.41 -0.25
N THR A 128 -21.19 18.36 0.87
CA THR A 128 -19.71 18.33 0.88
C THR A 128 -19.18 16.91 0.72
N ILE A 129 -19.94 15.91 1.16
CA ILE A 129 -19.60 14.48 1.04
C ILE A 129 -19.62 14.04 -0.44
N GLN A 130 -20.50 14.61 -1.27
CA GLN A 130 -20.59 14.26 -2.69
C GLN A 130 -19.40 14.73 -3.53
N ARG A 131 -18.65 15.75 -3.12
CA ARG A 131 -17.47 16.23 -3.86
C ARG A 131 -16.22 15.38 -3.62
N PHE A 132 -16.17 14.61 -2.54
CA PHE A 132 -15.07 13.68 -2.27
C PHE A 132 -15.22 12.34 -3.00
N ASN A 133 -16.41 12.05 -3.55
CA ASN A 133 -16.69 10.83 -4.30
C ASN A 133 -16.48 10.96 -5.81
N ASP A 134 -15.94 12.06 -6.31
CA ASP A 134 -15.51 12.13 -7.70
C ASP A 134 -14.20 11.35 -7.86
N SER A 135 -14.33 10.04 -8.04
CA SER A 135 -13.25 9.07 -8.22
C SER A 135 -12.37 9.34 -9.46
N THR A 136 -12.66 10.42 -10.20
CA THR A 136 -11.89 10.81 -11.38
C THR A 136 -10.66 11.65 -11.04
N ILE A 137 -10.64 12.31 -9.87
CA ILE A 137 -9.53 13.18 -9.45
C ILE A 137 -8.75 12.50 -8.31
N LEU A 138 -7.56 12.02 -8.63
CA LEU A 138 -6.66 11.46 -7.62
C LEU A 138 -6.10 12.55 -6.70
N PRO A 139 -5.96 12.27 -5.39
CA PRO A 139 -5.26 13.18 -4.48
C PRO A 139 -3.83 13.49 -4.95
N PRO A 140 -3.32 14.71 -4.69
CA PRO A 140 -2.01 15.14 -5.21
C PRO A 140 -0.84 14.29 -4.71
N PHE A 141 -0.96 13.69 -3.53
CA PHE A 141 0.08 12.84 -2.94
C PHE A 141 -0.10 11.34 -3.23
N SER A 142 -1.01 10.97 -4.15
CA SER A 142 -1.17 9.57 -4.57
C SER A 142 0.12 8.98 -5.12
N CYS A 143 0.38 7.72 -4.85
CA CYS A 143 1.55 7.01 -5.35
C CYS A 143 1.49 6.87 -6.87
N LYS A 144 2.28 7.69 -7.58
CA LYS A 144 2.32 7.72 -9.04
C LYS A 144 2.70 6.36 -9.65
N HIS A 145 3.56 5.60 -8.97
CA HIS A 145 3.96 4.26 -9.40
C HIS A 145 2.76 3.31 -9.39
N ASN A 146 2.01 3.25 -8.28
CA ASN A 146 0.84 2.40 -8.15
C ASN A 146 -0.24 2.78 -9.16
N VAL A 147 -0.54 4.08 -9.26
CA VAL A 147 -1.52 4.61 -10.24
C VAL A 147 -1.13 4.26 -11.67
N ASN A 148 0.17 4.38 -12.03
CA ASN A 148 0.65 3.97 -13.35
C ASN A 148 0.42 2.47 -13.60
N TYR A 149 0.68 1.65 -12.59
CA TYR A 149 0.48 0.20 -12.65
C TYR A 149 -0.99 -0.14 -12.90
N TRP A 150 -1.90 0.38 -12.09
CA TRP A 150 -3.34 0.11 -12.20
C TRP A 150 -3.96 0.65 -13.49
N ARG A 151 -3.40 1.72 -14.06
CA ARG A 151 -3.81 2.24 -15.37
C ARG A 151 -3.19 1.47 -16.55
N GLY A 152 -2.52 0.36 -16.29
CA GLY A 152 -1.87 -0.46 -17.29
C GLY A 152 -0.70 0.24 -17.99
N GLY A 153 -0.04 1.16 -17.30
CA GLY A 153 1.15 1.85 -17.80
C GLY A 153 2.36 0.93 -17.92
N ASN A 154 3.39 1.38 -18.61
CA ASN A 154 4.63 0.63 -18.72
C ASN A 154 5.43 0.69 -17.41
N PHE A 155 6.03 -0.43 -17.04
CA PHE A 155 6.95 -0.52 -15.90
C PHE A 155 8.01 -1.59 -16.13
N TYR A 156 9.18 -1.43 -15.49
CA TYR A 156 10.28 -2.36 -15.58
C TYR A 156 10.37 -3.20 -14.32
N GLY A 157 10.52 -4.52 -14.49
CA GLY A 157 10.84 -5.43 -13.40
C GLY A 157 12.36 -5.43 -13.15
N LEU A 158 12.81 -5.01 -11.98
CA LEU A 158 14.21 -5.02 -11.58
C LEU A 158 14.42 -6.03 -10.45
N GLY A 159 15.44 -6.89 -10.63
CA GLY A 159 15.78 -7.93 -9.66
C GLY A 159 15.22 -9.32 -10.00
N PRO A 160 15.64 -10.36 -9.24
CA PRO A 160 15.14 -11.72 -9.39
C PRO A 160 13.62 -11.78 -9.15
N SER A 161 12.93 -12.64 -9.89
CA SER A 161 11.48 -12.83 -9.84
C SER A 161 10.62 -11.64 -10.25
N ALA A 162 11.21 -10.46 -10.51
CA ALA A 162 10.46 -9.26 -10.83
C ALA A 162 9.78 -9.36 -12.19
N THR A 163 8.53 -8.88 -12.23
CA THR A 163 7.76 -8.78 -13.47
C THR A 163 7.83 -7.35 -14.01
N GLY A 164 7.97 -7.22 -15.34
CA GLY A 164 7.89 -5.96 -16.06
C GLY A 164 6.82 -6.00 -17.14
N TYR A 165 6.29 -4.84 -17.51
CA TYR A 165 5.36 -4.68 -18.61
C TYR A 165 5.76 -3.49 -19.47
N VAL A 166 6.08 -3.73 -20.73
CA VAL A 166 6.49 -2.67 -21.65
C VAL A 166 5.88 -2.92 -23.03
N ARG A 167 5.11 -1.96 -23.54
CA ARG A 167 4.54 -1.97 -24.91
C ARG A 167 3.79 -3.25 -25.27
N GLY A 168 2.99 -3.77 -24.36
CA GLY A 168 2.17 -4.97 -24.61
C GLY A 168 2.86 -6.29 -24.25
N ALA A 169 4.13 -6.29 -23.96
CA ALA A 169 4.87 -7.47 -23.53
C ALA A 169 5.07 -7.48 -22.02
N ARG A 170 4.64 -8.55 -21.36
CA ARG A 170 4.93 -8.82 -19.95
C ARG A 170 6.11 -9.78 -19.88
N THR A 171 7.09 -9.44 -19.06
CA THR A 171 8.30 -10.24 -18.85
C THR A 171 8.44 -10.57 -17.38
N LYS A 172 8.96 -11.76 -17.06
CA LYS A 172 9.33 -12.17 -15.72
C LYS A 172 10.81 -12.55 -15.69
N ASN A 173 11.52 -12.00 -14.73
CA ASN A 173 12.94 -12.33 -14.54
C ASN A 173 13.08 -13.69 -13.81
N TRP A 174 14.26 -14.33 -13.98
CA TRP A 174 14.61 -15.54 -13.25
C TRP A 174 14.40 -15.37 -11.76
N ALA A 175 13.65 -16.28 -11.15
CA ALA A 175 13.43 -16.28 -9.71
C ALA A 175 14.69 -16.66 -8.94
N ASN A 176 15.51 -17.57 -9.50
CA ASN A 176 16.79 -17.96 -8.91
C ASN A 176 17.78 -16.82 -9.03
N THR A 177 18.23 -16.29 -7.88
CA THR A 177 19.15 -15.13 -7.81
C THR A 177 20.46 -15.38 -8.51
N GLN A 178 21.03 -16.59 -8.40
CA GLN A 178 22.30 -16.92 -9.05
C GLN A 178 22.15 -16.91 -10.56
N LEU A 179 21.12 -17.58 -11.11
CA LEU A 179 20.85 -17.57 -12.55
C LEU A 179 20.58 -16.14 -13.07
N TYR A 180 19.84 -15.34 -12.30
CA TYR A 180 19.62 -13.92 -12.63
C TYR A 180 20.93 -13.18 -12.78
N CYS A 181 21.85 -13.28 -11.81
CA CYS A 181 23.18 -12.65 -11.85
C CYS A 181 24.02 -13.17 -13.00
N GLU A 182 24.09 -14.49 -13.20
CA GLU A 182 24.86 -15.09 -14.31
C GLU A 182 24.40 -14.61 -15.70
N GLN A 183 23.10 -14.39 -15.91
CA GLN A 183 22.61 -13.85 -17.18
C GLN A 183 23.09 -12.42 -17.40
N LEU A 184 23.01 -11.59 -16.35
CA LEU A 184 23.47 -10.19 -16.43
C LEU A 184 24.98 -10.10 -16.65
N GLU A 185 25.79 -10.92 -15.96
CA GLU A 185 27.24 -10.99 -16.13
C GLU A 185 27.65 -11.40 -17.56
N LYS A 186 26.83 -12.22 -18.22
CA LYS A 186 26.99 -12.61 -19.63
C LYS A 186 26.47 -11.55 -20.62
N GLY A 187 26.04 -10.38 -20.12
CA GLY A 187 25.45 -9.31 -20.93
C GLY A 187 24.07 -9.64 -21.53
N LYS A 188 23.40 -10.65 -20.99
CA LYS A 188 22.07 -11.08 -21.45
C LYS A 188 20.98 -10.45 -20.57
N ARG A 189 19.76 -10.36 -21.11
CA ARG A 189 18.59 -10.08 -20.28
C ARG A 189 18.31 -11.25 -19.37
N ALA A 190 18.09 -11.00 -18.08
CA ALA A 190 17.79 -12.05 -17.11
C ALA A 190 16.30 -12.43 -17.10
N ILE A 191 15.69 -12.56 -18.27
CA ILE A 191 14.27 -12.87 -18.47
C ILE A 191 14.08 -14.38 -18.54
N GLU A 192 13.23 -14.91 -17.67
CA GLU A 192 12.82 -16.30 -17.65
C GLU A 192 11.68 -16.58 -18.62
N SER A 193 10.70 -15.67 -18.66
CA SER A 193 9.54 -15.80 -19.54
C SER A 193 9.08 -14.45 -20.08
N SER A 194 8.44 -14.49 -21.24
CA SER A 194 7.82 -13.33 -21.87
C SER A 194 6.51 -13.74 -22.52
N GLU A 195 5.48 -12.92 -22.36
CA GLU A 195 4.19 -13.09 -23.04
C GLU A 195 3.72 -11.77 -23.63
N GLU A 196 3.09 -11.84 -24.79
CA GLU A 196 2.36 -10.69 -25.35
C GLU A 196 0.93 -10.69 -24.82
N LEU A 197 0.47 -9.53 -24.34
CA LEU A 197 -0.89 -9.35 -23.87
C LEU A 197 -1.76 -8.76 -24.99
N PRO A 198 -2.65 -9.54 -25.61
CA PRO A 198 -3.61 -9.03 -26.57
C PRO A 198 -4.49 -7.93 -25.93
N PRO A 199 -5.00 -6.96 -26.71
CA PRO A 199 -5.75 -5.83 -26.15
C PRO A 199 -6.93 -6.22 -25.25
N LEU A 200 -7.66 -7.29 -25.60
CA LEU A 200 -8.78 -7.77 -24.80
C LEU A 200 -8.36 -8.33 -23.44
N ARG A 201 -7.28 -9.12 -23.40
CA ARG A 201 -6.74 -9.67 -22.15
C ARG A 201 -6.19 -8.55 -21.27
N ARG A 202 -5.50 -7.59 -21.87
CA ARG A 202 -5.03 -6.39 -21.18
C ARG A 202 -6.19 -5.58 -20.58
N ALA A 203 -7.27 -5.38 -21.32
CA ALA A 203 -8.45 -4.67 -20.80
C ALA A 203 -9.06 -5.40 -19.61
N GLY A 204 -9.11 -6.73 -19.61
CA GLY A 204 -9.56 -7.53 -18.47
C GLY A 204 -8.69 -7.37 -17.23
N GLU A 205 -7.36 -7.28 -17.39
CA GLU A 205 -6.43 -7.09 -16.27
C GLU A 205 -6.48 -5.66 -15.66
N ILE A 206 -6.89 -4.66 -16.44
CA ILE A 206 -7.06 -3.28 -15.96
C ILE A 206 -8.42 -3.11 -15.25
N ALA A 207 -9.42 -3.92 -15.63
CA ALA A 207 -10.78 -3.84 -15.11
C ALA A 207 -11.01 -4.70 -13.84
N ALA A 208 -10.07 -5.56 -13.49
CA ALA A 208 -10.13 -6.44 -12.31
C ALA A 208 -9.52 -5.76 -11.09
#